data_23af3e6a192a5aa240bcb95333433c9b
#
_entry.id   23af3e6a192a5aa240bcb95333433c9b
#
_cell.length_a   1.000
_cell.length_b   1.000
_cell.length_c   1.000
_cell.angle_alpha   90.00
_cell.angle_beta   90.00
_cell.angle_gamma   90.00
#
_symmetry.space_group_name_H-M   'P 1'
#
loop_
_entity.id
_entity.type
_entity.pdbx_description
1 polymer ?
#
loop_
_entity_poly.entity_id
_entity_poly.type
_entity_poly.pdbx_seq_one_letter_code
_entity_poly.pdbx_strand_id
1 'polypeptide(L)'
;AAHLAAFGLQGKDFIHVHPASRWFFKCWPVEHMAALVARLQAAGHTVVLTAAPSNDEKKMLEAIQARLAQPAFSLSGQLSLKELAALTQAAKLFIGVDSAPMHIAAAVGTPTVALFGPSGDKQWGPWSANSRVVASTVHPCRPCGHDGCGGSKVSDCLTSIAVDDVMAAAQEFLGA
;
A
#
# COMPACT_ATOMS: atom_id res chain seq x y z
N ALA A 1 18.78 7.28 9.34
CA ALA A 1 19.90 6.65 8.58
C ALA A 1 20.34 5.31 9.19
N ALA A 2 20.62 5.22 10.51
CA ALA A 2 21.11 3.99 11.14
C ALA A 2 20.15 2.77 10.98
N HIS A 3 18.85 2.97 11.07
CA HIS A 3 17.87 1.90 10.91
C HIS A 3 17.79 1.36 9.47
N LEU A 4 17.91 2.21 8.45
CA LEU A 4 17.94 1.76 7.06
C LEU A 4 19.17 0.90 6.75
N ALA A 5 20.31 1.21 7.38
CA ALA A 5 21.51 0.41 7.28
C ALA A 5 21.31 -1.00 7.84
N ALA A 6 20.64 -1.11 9.00
CA ALA A 6 20.34 -2.40 9.63
C ALA A 6 19.48 -3.32 8.73
N PHE A 7 18.64 -2.72 7.86
CA PHE A 7 17.81 -3.45 6.90
C PHE A 7 18.45 -3.58 5.51
N GLY A 8 19.70 -3.13 5.32
CA GLY A 8 20.37 -3.17 4.03
C GLY A 8 19.77 -2.26 2.95
N LEU A 9 19.02 -1.25 3.35
CA LEU A 9 18.32 -0.29 2.49
C LEU A 9 19.04 1.05 2.38
N GLN A 10 20.14 1.25 3.07
CA GLN A 10 20.88 2.51 3.02
C GLN A 10 21.38 2.79 1.61
N GLY A 11 21.07 3.98 1.09
CA GLY A 11 21.49 4.42 -0.25
C GLY A 11 20.78 3.72 -1.40
N LYS A 12 19.75 2.93 -1.13
CA LYS A 12 18.93 2.30 -2.16
C LYS A 12 17.62 3.06 -2.38
N ASP A 13 17.27 3.25 -3.63
CA ASP A 13 15.93 3.67 -4.01
C ASP A 13 14.98 2.48 -3.85
N PHE A 14 13.87 2.69 -3.14
CA PHE A 14 12.86 1.65 -2.96
C PHE A 14 11.44 2.22 -2.92
N ILE A 15 10.48 1.36 -3.22
CA ILE A 15 9.05 1.63 -3.08
C ILE A 15 8.58 0.96 -1.79
N HIS A 16 7.94 1.73 -0.91
CA HIS A 16 7.32 1.21 0.29
C HIS A 16 5.88 0.82 0.00
N VAL A 17 5.53 -0.45 0.20
CA VAL A 17 4.17 -0.96 0.03
C VAL A 17 3.62 -1.45 1.38
N HIS A 18 2.47 -0.89 1.78
CA HIS A 18 1.74 -1.33 2.97
C HIS A 18 0.34 -1.84 2.55
N PRO A 19 0.18 -3.15 2.31
CA PRO A 19 -1.01 -3.70 1.69
C PRO A 19 -2.19 -3.85 2.64
N ALA A 20 -1.93 -3.82 3.95
CA ALA A 20 -2.88 -4.18 4.98
C ALA A 20 -3.54 -2.98 5.65
N SER A 21 -4.70 -3.22 6.21
CA SER A 21 -5.42 -2.36 7.14
C SER A 21 -5.98 -3.24 8.24
N ARG A 22 -6.10 -2.71 9.46
CA ARG A 22 -6.81 -3.38 10.56
C ARG A 22 -8.21 -3.86 10.14
N TRP A 23 -8.81 -3.15 9.19
CA TRP A 23 -10.12 -3.46 8.63
C TRP A 23 -9.97 -4.09 7.26
N PHE A 24 -10.05 -5.42 7.16
CA PHE A 24 -9.77 -6.17 5.94
C PHE A 24 -10.69 -5.82 4.77
N PHE A 25 -11.90 -5.32 5.02
CA PHE A 25 -12.76 -4.78 3.98
C PHE A 25 -12.20 -3.52 3.28
N LYS A 26 -11.12 -2.96 3.79
CA LYS A 26 -10.34 -1.87 3.18
C LYS A 26 -9.07 -2.37 2.47
N CYS A 27 -8.82 -3.67 2.46
CA CYS A 27 -7.66 -4.25 1.79
C CYS A 27 -7.98 -4.62 0.34
N TRP A 28 -7.02 -4.39 -0.52
CA TRP A 28 -7.07 -4.83 -1.90
C TRP A 28 -6.77 -6.33 -1.98
N PRO A 29 -7.31 -7.09 -2.98
CA PRO A 29 -7.05 -8.52 -3.09
C PRO A 29 -5.57 -8.86 -3.10
N VAL A 30 -5.21 -9.94 -2.40
CA VAL A 30 -3.82 -10.43 -2.30
C VAL A 30 -3.21 -10.67 -3.68
N GLU A 31 -4.00 -11.20 -4.61
CA GLU A 31 -3.60 -11.49 -5.99
C GLU A 31 -3.24 -10.20 -6.75
N HIS A 32 -4.03 -9.16 -6.61
CA HIS A 32 -3.79 -7.88 -7.24
C HIS A 32 -2.56 -7.20 -6.64
N MET A 33 -2.42 -7.24 -5.30
CA MET A 33 -1.25 -6.67 -4.63
C MET A 33 0.04 -7.41 -5.04
N ALA A 34 0.00 -8.74 -5.12
CA ALA A 34 1.14 -9.53 -5.58
C ALA A 34 1.50 -9.20 -7.04
N ALA A 35 0.49 -9.07 -7.91
CA ALA A 35 0.71 -8.69 -9.30
C ALA A 35 1.32 -7.28 -9.43
N LEU A 36 0.87 -6.32 -8.62
CA LEU A 36 1.48 -4.99 -8.54
C LEU A 36 2.95 -5.06 -8.14
N VAL A 37 3.26 -5.77 -7.05
CA VAL A 37 4.64 -5.93 -6.55
C VAL A 37 5.53 -6.59 -7.61
N ALA A 38 5.06 -7.67 -8.24
CA ALA A 38 5.79 -8.35 -9.30
C ALA A 38 6.09 -7.42 -10.49
N ARG A 39 5.14 -6.57 -10.89
CA ARG A 39 5.33 -5.60 -11.99
C ARG A 39 6.33 -4.51 -11.62
N LEU A 40 6.29 -4.00 -10.38
CA LEU A 40 7.28 -3.04 -9.87
C LEU A 40 8.68 -3.66 -9.85
N GLN A 41 8.82 -4.90 -9.41
CA GLN A 41 10.09 -5.63 -9.44
C GLN A 41 10.59 -5.86 -10.88
N ALA A 42 9.70 -6.24 -11.80
CA ALA A 42 10.03 -6.41 -13.22
C ALA A 42 10.48 -5.10 -13.89
N ALA A 43 9.99 -3.96 -13.40
CA ALA A 43 10.44 -2.62 -13.81
C ALA A 43 11.77 -2.18 -13.14
N GLY A 44 12.40 -3.07 -12.35
CA GLY A 44 13.70 -2.81 -11.72
C GLY A 44 13.63 -2.12 -10.35
N HIS A 45 12.43 -1.96 -9.77
CA HIS A 45 12.28 -1.33 -8.48
C HIS A 45 12.49 -2.31 -7.33
N THR A 46 13.21 -1.88 -6.30
CA THR A 46 13.22 -2.57 -5.01
C THR A 46 11.91 -2.29 -4.28
N VAL A 47 11.22 -3.33 -3.82
CA VAL A 47 9.95 -3.20 -3.07
C VAL A 47 10.16 -3.64 -1.64
N VAL A 48 9.71 -2.82 -0.69
CA VAL A 48 9.72 -3.10 0.75
C VAL A 48 8.28 -3.21 1.23
N LEU A 49 7.92 -4.38 1.74
CA LEU A 49 6.61 -4.67 2.31
C LEU A 49 6.63 -4.46 3.82
N THR A 50 5.60 -3.80 4.34
CA THR A 50 5.38 -3.67 5.79
C THR A 50 3.98 -4.08 6.19
N ALA A 51 3.83 -4.52 7.43
CA ALA A 51 2.55 -4.80 8.09
C ALA A 51 2.69 -4.53 9.58
N ALA A 52 1.57 -4.32 10.26
CA ALA A 52 1.52 -4.27 11.72
C ALA A 52 1.87 -5.65 12.34
N PRO A 53 2.20 -5.70 13.64
CA PRO A 53 2.55 -6.95 14.32
C PRO A 53 1.32 -7.84 14.61
N SER A 54 0.28 -7.80 13.78
CA SER A 54 -0.89 -8.66 13.87
C SER A 54 -0.72 -9.92 13.04
N ASN A 55 -1.26 -11.04 13.54
CA ASN A 55 -1.16 -12.31 12.83
C ASN A 55 -1.85 -12.28 11.47
N ASP A 56 -2.98 -11.58 11.37
CA ASP A 56 -3.75 -11.53 10.12
C ASP A 56 -3.04 -10.71 9.05
N GLU A 57 -2.44 -9.57 9.41
CA GLU A 57 -1.65 -8.79 8.46
C GLU A 57 -0.37 -9.53 8.04
N LYS A 58 0.28 -10.27 8.97
CA LYS A 58 1.42 -11.14 8.63
C LYS A 58 1.03 -12.21 7.63
N LYS A 59 -0.09 -12.91 7.85
CA LYS A 59 -0.60 -13.91 6.90
C LYS A 59 -0.89 -13.32 5.53
N MET A 60 -1.42 -12.09 5.48
CA MET A 60 -1.64 -11.39 4.22
C MET A 60 -0.31 -11.15 3.48
N LEU A 61 0.73 -10.67 4.18
CA LEU A 61 2.05 -10.50 3.57
C LEU A 61 2.65 -11.82 3.10
N GLU A 62 2.54 -12.87 3.90
CA GLU A 62 3.01 -14.22 3.53
C GLU A 62 2.30 -14.71 2.26
N ALA A 63 0.99 -14.49 2.16
CA ALA A 63 0.20 -14.84 1.00
C ALA A 63 0.59 -14.04 -0.27
N ILE A 64 0.97 -12.75 -0.12
CA ILE A 64 1.52 -11.94 -1.20
C ILE A 64 2.90 -12.49 -1.61
N GLN A 65 3.81 -12.69 -0.66
CA GLN A 65 5.15 -13.20 -0.91
C GLN A 65 5.15 -14.55 -1.62
N ALA A 66 4.25 -15.46 -1.24
CA ALA A 66 4.13 -16.78 -1.84
C ALA A 66 3.75 -16.75 -3.34
N ARG A 67 3.26 -15.62 -3.84
CA ARG A 67 2.89 -15.41 -5.25
C ARG A 67 3.97 -14.71 -6.07
N LEU A 68 5.04 -14.26 -5.43
CA LEU A 68 6.13 -13.57 -6.10
C LEU A 68 7.20 -14.56 -6.59
N ALA A 69 7.69 -14.38 -7.81
CA ALA A 69 8.82 -15.14 -8.34
C ALA A 69 10.14 -14.80 -7.60
N GLN A 70 10.25 -13.55 -7.14
CA GLN A 70 11.36 -13.10 -6.33
C GLN A 70 10.80 -12.46 -5.05
N PRO A 71 11.28 -12.86 -3.87
CA PRO A 71 10.77 -12.29 -2.62
C PRO A 71 11.07 -10.79 -2.56
N ALA A 72 10.08 -10.01 -2.10
CA ALA A 72 10.29 -8.61 -1.74
C ALA A 72 10.89 -8.51 -0.33
N PHE A 73 11.55 -7.40 -0.02
CA PHE A 73 11.98 -7.14 1.36
C PHE A 73 10.74 -7.05 2.26
N SER A 74 10.76 -7.76 3.38
CA SER A 74 9.64 -7.77 4.32
C SER A 74 10.09 -7.34 5.72
N LEU A 75 9.45 -6.30 6.24
CA LEU A 75 9.61 -5.77 7.58
C LEU A 75 8.32 -5.92 8.40
N SER A 76 7.59 -6.99 8.15
CA SER A 76 6.30 -7.29 8.81
C SER A 76 6.44 -7.36 10.31
N GLY A 77 5.75 -6.47 11.02
CA GLY A 77 5.71 -6.45 12.48
C GLY A 77 7.03 -6.10 13.19
N GLN A 78 8.02 -5.58 12.44
CA GLN A 78 9.36 -5.31 12.96
C GLN A 78 9.59 -3.84 13.30
N LEU A 79 8.68 -2.96 12.91
CA LEU A 79 8.88 -1.52 13.00
C LEU A 79 7.97 -0.90 14.07
N SER A 80 8.53 -0.03 14.88
CA SER A 80 7.75 0.97 15.61
C SER A 80 7.18 2.01 14.66
N LEU A 81 6.20 2.81 15.09
CA LEU A 81 5.62 3.89 14.27
C LEU A 81 6.68 4.91 13.82
N LYS A 82 7.67 5.21 14.66
CA LYS A 82 8.76 6.14 14.32
C LYS A 82 9.68 5.56 13.24
N GLU A 83 9.97 4.26 13.32
CA GLU A 83 10.78 3.57 12.31
C GLU A 83 10.01 3.43 10.99
N LEU A 84 8.71 3.14 11.06
CA LEU A 84 7.84 3.14 9.88
C LEU A 84 7.83 4.52 9.19
N ALA A 85 7.68 5.61 9.95
CA ALA A 85 7.74 6.95 9.41
C ALA A 85 9.09 7.26 8.76
N ALA A 86 10.19 6.89 9.39
CA ALA A 86 11.55 7.07 8.85
C ALA A 86 11.79 6.22 7.59
N LEU A 87 11.30 4.96 7.55
CA LEU A 87 11.34 4.12 6.37
C LEU A 87 10.55 4.77 5.23
N THR A 88 9.30 5.17 5.53
CA THR A 88 8.41 5.79 4.55
C THR A 88 9.01 7.08 3.98
N GLN A 89 9.59 7.93 4.83
CA GLN A 89 10.24 9.18 4.41
C GLN A 89 11.41 8.94 3.45
N ALA A 90 12.11 7.82 3.60
CA ALA A 90 13.23 7.45 2.74
C ALA A 90 12.80 6.74 1.45
N ALA A 91 11.53 6.35 1.33
CA ALA A 91 11.01 5.71 0.14
C ALA A 91 10.80 6.71 -1.00
N LYS A 92 11.01 6.26 -2.23
CA LYS A 92 10.73 7.03 -3.44
C LYS A 92 9.23 7.20 -3.67
N LEU A 93 8.46 6.20 -3.26
CA LEU A 93 7.01 6.15 -3.39
C LEU A 93 6.43 5.28 -2.26
N PHE A 94 5.29 5.68 -1.71
CA PHE A 94 4.45 4.84 -0.86
C PHE A 94 3.22 4.38 -1.65
N ILE A 95 2.89 3.10 -1.55
CA ILE A 95 1.64 2.53 -2.08
C ILE A 95 0.94 1.78 -0.94
N GLY A 96 -0.33 2.10 -0.71
CA GLY A 96 -1.09 1.44 0.34
C GLY A 96 -2.58 1.67 0.26
N VAL A 97 -3.30 1.04 1.18
CA VAL A 97 -4.75 1.18 1.32
C VAL A 97 -5.10 2.25 2.36
N ASP A 98 -6.38 2.57 2.53
CA ASP A 98 -6.88 3.46 3.58
C ASP A 98 -6.53 2.91 4.98
N SER A 99 -5.41 3.41 5.52
CA SER A 99 -4.82 2.97 6.79
C SER A 99 -3.87 4.03 7.38
N ALA A 100 -3.50 3.88 8.65
CA ALA A 100 -2.59 4.82 9.31
C ALA A 100 -1.24 5.02 8.59
N PRO A 101 -0.58 3.99 8.02
CA PRO A 101 0.64 4.17 7.24
C PRO A 101 0.50 5.11 6.04
N MET A 102 -0.66 5.15 5.39
CA MET A 102 -0.93 6.10 4.30
C MET A 102 -0.92 7.55 4.80
N HIS A 103 -1.50 7.81 5.97
CA HIS A 103 -1.45 9.14 6.59
C HIS A 103 -0.03 9.52 7.04
N ILE A 104 0.74 8.55 7.52
CA ILE A 104 2.16 8.76 7.84
C ILE A 104 2.93 9.15 6.57
N ALA A 105 2.71 8.47 5.45
CA ALA A 105 3.36 8.78 4.19
C ALA A 105 3.06 10.22 3.73
N ALA A 106 1.80 10.63 3.80
CA ALA A 106 1.41 12.01 3.51
C ALA A 106 2.08 13.03 4.45
N ALA A 107 2.15 12.72 5.75
CA ALA A 107 2.72 13.60 6.77
C ALA A 107 4.24 13.78 6.64
N VAL A 108 4.97 12.75 6.19
CA VAL A 108 6.42 12.83 5.97
C VAL A 108 6.79 13.31 4.57
N GLY A 109 5.80 13.64 3.72
CA GLY A 109 5.99 14.22 2.39
C GLY A 109 6.36 13.22 1.29
N THR A 110 6.24 11.92 1.54
CA THR A 110 6.51 10.89 0.53
C THR A 110 5.43 10.88 -0.53
N PRO A 111 5.77 10.83 -1.84
CA PRO A 111 4.79 10.59 -2.89
C PRO A 111 3.93 9.37 -2.55
N THR A 112 2.61 9.50 -2.70
CA THR A 112 1.69 8.48 -2.15
C THR A 112 0.64 8.08 -3.18
N VAL A 113 0.52 6.78 -3.43
CA VAL A 113 -0.63 6.17 -4.12
C VAL A 113 -1.49 5.45 -3.08
N ALA A 114 -2.72 5.89 -2.93
CA ALA A 114 -3.66 5.39 -1.92
C ALA A 114 -4.88 4.73 -2.58
N LEU A 115 -5.14 3.47 -2.23
CA LEU A 115 -6.30 2.73 -2.71
C LEU A 115 -7.46 2.90 -1.75
N PHE A 116 -8.60 3.34 -2.28
CA PHE A 116 -9.81 3.58 -1.51
C PHE A 116 -10.99 2.74 -1.99
N GLY A 117 -11.62 2.08 -1.05
CA GLY A 117 -12.85 1.30 -1.23
C GLY A 117 -14.08 1.99 -0.65
N PRO A 118 -14.71 1.41 0.38
CA PRO A 118 -15.98 1.90 0.93
C PRO A 118 -15.84 3.20 1.73
N SER A 119 -14.63 3.60 2.12
CA SER A 119 -14.36 4.84 2.85
C SER A 119 -14.40 6.05 1.93
N GLY A 120 -14.71 7.22 2.48
CA GLY A 120 -14.71 8.49 1.75
C GLY A 120 -13.31 9.03 1.53
N ASP A 121 -12.81 8.89 0.32
CA ASP A 121 -11.48 9.36 -0.08
C ASP A 121 -11.31 10.89 -0.01
N LYS A 122 -12.40 11.64 -0.20
CA LYS A 122 -12.39 13.10 -0.02
C LYS A 122 -12.20 13.53 1.43
N GLN A 123 -12.70 12.72 2.37
CA GLN A 123 -12.62 13.00 3.80
C GLN A 123 -11.38 12.40 4.44
N TRP A 124 -11.01 11.19 4.03
CA TRP A 124 -9.96 10.38 4.65
C TRP A 124 -8.74 10.15 3.75
N GLY A 125 -8.71 10.77 2.58
CA GLY A 125 -7.57 10.66 1.66
C GLY A 125 -6.28 11.24 2.24
N PRO A 126 -5.14 10.96 1.59
CA PRO A 126 -3.85 11.48 2.01
C PRO A 126 -3.84 13.03 1.92
N TRP A 127 -3.51 13.67 3.02
CA TRP A 127 -3.48 15.13 3.08
C TRP A 127 -2.15 15.67 2.55
N SER A 128 -1.93 15.48 1.27
CA SER A 128 -0.72 15.87 0.55
C SER A 128 -1.05 16.16 -0.91
N ALA A 129 -0.49 17.24 -1.45
CA ALA A 129 -0.59 17.55 -2.88
C ALA A 129 0.18 16.53 -3.74
N ASN A 130 1.15 15.82 -3.13
CA ASN A 130 1.98 14.81 -3.78
C ASN A 130 1.38 13.41 -3.61
N SER A 131 0.10 13.27 -3.95
CA SER A 131 -0.63 12.01 -3.80
C SER A 131 -1.60 11.75 -4.94
N ARG A 132 -1.89 10.46 -5.17
CA ARG A 132 -2.96 9.98 -6.05
C ARG A 132 -3.83 9.00 -5.30
N VAL A 133 -5.12 9.21 -5.38
CA VAL A 133 -6.13 8.25 -4.90
C VAL A 133 -6.60 7.43 -6.08
N VAL A 134 -6.52 6.11 -5.94
CA VAL A 134 -7.10 5.14 -6.89
C VAL A 134 -8.33 4.54 -6.25
N ALA A 135 -9.46 4.74 -6.88
CA ALA A 135 -10.75 4.33 -6.37
C ALA A 135 -11.72 4.01 -7.51
N SER A 136 -12.60 3.04 -7.30
CA SER A 136 -13.59 2.69 -8.31
C SER A 136 -14.52 3.85 -8.64
N THR A 137 -14.71 4.10 -9.93
CA THR A 137 -15.66 5.08 -10.48
C THR A 137 -17.01 4.48 -10.89
N VAL A 138 -17.11 3.14 -10.88
CA VAL A 138 -18.29 2.41 -11.32
C VAL A 138 -19.20 1.93 -10.17
N HIS A 139 -18.85 2.27 -8.94
CA HIS A 139 -19.64 1.92 -7.76
C HIS A 139 -20.31 3.18 -7.16
N PRO A 140 -21.55 3.49 -7.55
CA PRO A 140 -22.24 4.72 -7.11
C PRO A 140 -22.57 4.72 -5.61
N CYS A 141 -22.51 3.56 -4.95
CA CYS A 141 -22.67 3.44 -3.50
C CYS A 141 -21.50 4.03 -2.69
N ARG A 142 -20.35 4.34 -3.33
CA ARG A 142 -19.22 4.96 -2.64
C ARG A 142 -19.46 6.44 -2.36
N PRO A 143 -19.04 6.94 -1.18
CA PRO A 143 -18.60 6.19 0.00
C PRO A 143 -19.79 5.62 0.79
N CYS A 144 -19.81 4.33 1.06
CA CYS A 144 -20.88 3.70 1.82
C CYS A 144 -20.52 3.43 3.30
N GLY A 145 -19.25 3.33 3.62
CA GLY A 145 -18.75 3.09 4.99
C GLY A 145 -19.05 1.69 5.53
N HIS A 146 -19.55 0.76 4.70
CA HIS A 146 -19.90 -0.59 5.15
C HIS A 146 -18.68 -1.51 5.27
N ASP A 147 -18.82 -2.52 6.13
CA ASP A 147 -17.83 -3.57 6.39
C ASP A 147 -17.78 -4.64 5.28
N GLY A 148 -17.66 -4.19 4.04
CA GLY A 148 -17.78 -5.03 2.85
C GLY A 148 -19.20 -5.11 2.32
N CYS A 149 -19.34 -5.55 1.07
CA CYS A 149 -20.62 -5.66 0.39
C CYS A 149 -21.47 -6.78 1.01
N GLY A 150 -22.68 -6.45 1.44
CA GLY A 150 -23.57 -7.40 2.12
C GLY A 150 -23.01 -8.00 3.40
N GLY A 151 -22.07 -7.33 4.07
CA GLY A 151 -21.43 -7.82 5.30
C GLY A 151 -20.37 -8.90 5.07
N SER A 152 -19.97 -9.14 3.82
CA SER A 152 -19.01 -10.18 3.41
C SER A 152 -17.57 -9.93 3.89
N LYS A 153 -17.26 -8.74 4.44
CA LYS A 153 -15.89 -8.26 4.72
C LYS A 153 -15.03 -8.07 3.45
N VAL A 154 -15.65 -8.13 2.27
CA VAL A 154 -15.02 -7.87 0.97
C VAL A 154 -15.74 -6.70 0.31
N SER A 155 -15.00 -5.76 -0.24
CA SER A 155 -15.53 -4.56 -0.87
C SER A 155 -15.35 -4.62 -2.38
N ASP A 156 -16.42 -4.79 -3.14
CA ASP A 156 -16.39 -4.92 -4.60
C ASP A 156 -15.75 -3.70 -5.27
N CYS A 157 -15.94 -2.52 -4.69
CA CYS A 157 -15.30 -1.29 -5.15
C CYS A 157 -13.77 -1.30 -4.99
N LEU A 158 -13.20 -2.15 -4.13
CA LEU A 158 -11.75 -2.41 -4.07
C LEU A 158 -11.35 -3.52 -5.02
N THR A 159 -12.09 -4.62 -5.04
CA THR A 159 -11.75 -5.77 -5.91
C THR A 159 -11.82 -5.41 -7.39
N SER A 160 -12.61 -4.40 -7.76
CA SER A 160 -12.72 -3.92 -9.14
C SER A 160 -11.60 -2.97 -9.57
N ILE A 161 -10.76 -2.48 -8.67
CA ILE A 161 -9.60 -1.66 -9.05
C ILE A 161 -8.60 -2.55 -9.79
N ALA A 162 -8.28 -2.19 -11.04
CA ALA A 162 -7.32 -2.94 -11.83
C ALA A 162 -5.88 -2.63 -11.39
N VAL A 163 -5.00 -3.61 -11.55
CA VAL A 163 -3.55 -3.42 -11.30
C VAL A 163 -2.98 -2.35 -12.22
N ASP A 164 -3.48 -2.24 -13.44
CA ASP A 164 -3.07 -1.23 -14.41
C ASP A 164 -3.33 0.20 -13.92
N ASP A 165 -4.47 0.44 -13.26
CA ASP A 165 -4.81 1.77 -12.72
C ASP A 165 -3.83 2.18 -11.62
N VAL A 166 -3.45 1.23 -10.75
CA VAL A 166 -2.50 1.48 -9.68
C VAL A 166 -1.09 1.68 -10.23
N MET A 167 -0.69 0.89 -11.22
CA MET A 167 0.59 1.07 -11.91
C MET A 167 0.69 2.41 -12.62
N ALA A 168 -0.36 2.84 -13.31
CA ALA A 168 -0.41 4.14 -13.98
C ALA A 168 -0.23 5.28 -12.95
N ALA A 169 -0.94 5.22 -11.82
CA ALA A 169 -0.77 6.20 -10.75
C ALA A 169 0.64 6.19 -10.14
N ALA A 170 1.26 5.02 -10.02
CA ALA A 170 2.64 4.90 -9.52
C ALA A 170 3.65 5.49 -10.50
N GLN A 171 3.47 5.26 -11.80
CA GLN A 171 4.35 5.77 -12.85
C GLN A 171 4.41 7.30 -12.89
N GLU A 172 3.34 8.02 -12.53
CA GLU A 172 3.36 9.47 -12.43
C GLU A 172 4.46 9.99 -11.49
N PHE A 173 4.82 9.21 -10.46
CA PHE A 173 5.84 9.56 -9.47
C PHE A 173 7.20 8.94 -9.74
N LEU A 174 7.24 7.80 -10.44
CA LEU A 174 8.48 7.06 -10.67
C LEU A 174 9.25 7.58 -11.89
N GLY A 175 8.61 8.36 -12.76
CA GLY A 175 9.13 8.75 -14.06
C GLY A 175 8.97 7.59 -15.06
N ALA A 176 8.82 7.93 -16.32
CA ALA A 176 8.82 6.95 -17.40
C ALA A 176 10.21 6.37 -17.61
#